data_9a9586607d2c503186e975726f4c7f6b
#
_entry.id   9a9586607d2c503186e975726f4c7f6b
#
_cell.length_a   1.000
_cell.length_b   1.000
_cell.length_c   1.000
_cell.angle_alpha   90.00
_cell.angle_beta   90.00
_cell.angle_gamma   90.00
#
_symmetry.space_group_name_H-M   'P 1'
#
loop_
_entity.id
_entity.type
_entity.pdbx_description
1 polymer ?
#
loop_
_entity_poly.entity_id
_entity_poly.type
_entity_poly.pdbx_seq_one_letter_code
_entity_poly.pdbx_strand_id
1 'polypeptide(L)'
;MEKVNESGTKQWTKQLGTSSDDRGNSVTTDSSGNIYVTGSTRGGLDGNIHSGNDDIFLVKYNSSGTKQWTKQLGTSSDDRGNGVTTDSSGNIYVTGYTDGGLDGNTNSGNHDIILVKYNSSGTKQWNKQLGSS
;
A
#
# COMPACT_ATOMS: atom_id res chain seq x y z
N MET A 1 -2.75 13.24 -1.82
CA MET A 1 -3.98 12.64 -2.37
C MET A 1 -5.09 13.67 -2.39
N GLU A 2 -5.84 13.71 -3.44
CA GLU A 2 -6.87 14.72 -3.66
C GLU A 2 -8.16 14.05 -4.11
N LYS A 3 -9.30 14.52 -3.60
CA LYS A 3 -10.62 14.04 -4.03
C LYS A 3 -11.35 15.17 -4.75
N VAL A 4 -11.85 14.87 -5.94
CA VAL A 4 -12.70 15.76 -6.72
C VAL A 4 -14.04 15.06 -7.00
N ASN A 5 -15.11 15.84 -7.18
CA ASN A 5 -16.41 15.29 -7.56
C ASN A 5 -16.50 15.16 -9.08
N GLU A 6 -17.66 14.72 -9.59
CA GLU A 6 -17.87 14.54 -11.04
C GLU A 6 -17.63 15.80 -11.86
N SER A 7 -17.90 16.97 -11.28
CA SER A 7 -17.69 18.26 -11.95
C SER A 7 -16.24 18.74 -11.87
N GLY A 8 -15.36 17.99 -11.24
CA GLY A 8 -13.98 18.36 -11.04
C GLY A 8 -13.77 19.33 -9.88
N THR A 9 -14.77 19.53 -9.03
CA THR A 9 -14.64 20.40 -7.86
C THR A 9 -13.91 19.65 -6.75
N LYS A 10 -12.82 20.25 -6.28
CA LYS A 10 -12.01 19.67 -5.21
C LYS A 10 -12.80 19.60 -3.91
N GLN A 11 -12.87 18.42 -3.31
CA GLN A 11 -13.55 18.17 -2.05
C GLN A 11 -12.58 18.32 -0.87
N TRP A 12 -11.42 17.72 -0.99
CA TRP A 12 -10.36 17.79 0.01
C TRP A 12 -9.04 17.32 -0.56
N THR A 13 -7.97 17.67 0.14
CA THR A 13 -6.61 17.19 -0.13
C THR A 13 -6.02 16.66 1.16
N LYS A 14 -5.46 15.46 1.13
CA LYS A 14 -4.78 14.83 2.27
C LYS A 14 -3.34 14.53 1.94
N GLN A 15 -2.48 14.79 2.90
CA GLN A 15 -1.05 14.57 2.79
C GLN A 15 -0.60 13.69 3.95
N LEU A 16 0.18 12.67 3.65
CA LEU A 16 0.70 11.71 4.61
C LEU A 16 2.18 11.50 4.34
N GLY A 17 2.98 11.51 5.37
CA GLY A 17 4.40 11.31 5.16
C GLY A 17 5.19 11.19 6.45
N THR A 18 6.48 10.97 6.26
CA THR A 18 7.49 10.90 7.31
C THR A 18 8.51 12.02 7.08
N SER A 19 9.59 12.01 7.83
CA SER A 19 10.72 12.94 7.58
C SER A 19 11.60 12.47 6.41
N SER A 20 11.31 11.28 5.85
CA SER A 20 12.03 10.72 4.70
C SER A 20 11.14 10.76 3.46
N ASP A 21 11.56 10.07 2.39
CA ASP A 21 10.79 10.04 1.15
C ASP A 21 9.57 9.13 1.27
N ASP A 22 8.43 9.63 0.80
CA ASP A 22 7.17 8.90 0.80
C ASP A 22 6.49 9.13 -0.55
N ARG A 23 6.06 8.05 -1.21
CA ARG A 23 5.50 8.12 -2.56
C ARG A 23 4.21 7.31 -2.68
N GLY A 24 3.16 7.96 -3.15
CA GLY A 24 1.92 7.27 -3.52
C GLY A 24 1.98 6.88 -4.99
N ASN A 25 1.72 5.62 -5.29
CA ASN A 25 1.83 5.09 -6.65
C ASN A 25 0.48 4.69 -7.25
N SER A 26 -0.51 4.36 -6.42
CA SER A 26 -1.80 3.88 -6.92
C SER A 26 -2.91 4.13 -5.91
N VAL A 27 -4.12 4.29 -6.39
CA VAL A 27 -5.32 4.51 -5.58
C VAL A 27 -6.50 3.72 -6.16
N THR A 28 -7.35 3.22 -5.28
CA THR A 28 -8.62 2.59 -5.64
C THR A 28 -9.69 2.91 -4.60
N THR A 29 -10.93 2.58 -4.92
CA THR A 29 -12.08 2.74 -4.02
C THR A 29 -12.86 1.45 -3.90
N ASP A 30 -13.62 1.30 -2.80
CA ASP A 30 -14.57 0.21 -2.66
C ASP A 30 -16.00 0.72 -2.89
N SER A 31 -16.98 -0.17 -2.82
CA SER A 31 -18.37 0.17 -3.07
C SER A 31 -18.98 1.09 -2.01
N SER A 32 -18.34 1.21 -0.85
CA SER A 32 -18.77 2.11 0.23
C SER A 32 -18.13 3.49 0.16
N GLY A 33 -17.30 3.73 -0.84
CA GLY A 33 -16.61 5.01 -1.01
C GLY A 33 -15.34 5.14 -0.20
N ASN A 34 -14.85 4.08 0.42
CA ASN A 34 -13.56 4.10 1.08
C ASN A 34 -12.45 4.12 0.03
N ILE A 35 -11.34 4.75 0.38
CA ILE A 35 -10.23 5.03 -0.54
C ILE A 35 -8.98 4.36 -0.01
N TYR A 36 -8.27 3.66 -0.90
CA TYR A 36 -7.04 2.94 -0.56
C TYR A 36 -5.90 3.43 -1.42
N VAL A 37 -4.78 3.78 -0.78
CA VAL A 37 -3.57 4.27 -1.47
C VAL A 37 -2.41 3.36 -1.10
N THR A 38 -1.64 2.96 -2.09
CA THR A 38 -0.38 2.21 -1.87
C THR A 38 0.78 2.93 -2.52
N GLY A 39 1.96 2.63 -2.03
CA GLY A 39 3.20 3.19 -2.54
C GLY A 39 4.38 2.70 -1.73
N SER A 40 5.38 3.55 -1.59
CA SER A 40 6.59 3.24 -0.83
C SER A 40 6.92 4.35 0.17
N THR A 41 7.55 3.97 1.26
CA THR A 41 8.00 4.89 2.30
C THR A 41 9.41 4.52 2.77
N ARG A 42 10.20 5.53 3.11
CA ARG A 42 11.53 5.36 3.73
C ARG A 42 11.51 5.66 5.22
N GLY A 43 10.36 5.74 5.81
CA GLY A 43 10.19 5.95 7.24
C GLY A 43 9.06 5.09 7.80
N GLY A 44 8.81 5.20 9.09
CA GLY A 44 7.69 4.50 9.73
C GLY A 44 6.44 5.37 9.70
N LEU A 45 5.52 5.05 8.81
CA LEU A 45 4.25 5.78 8.70
C LEU A 45 3.34 5.44 9.87
N ASP A 46 2.78 6.48 10.52
CA ASP A 46 1.81 6.34 11.59
C ASP A 46 2.21 5.34 12.68
N GLY A 47 3.51 5.38 13.06
CA GLY A 47 4.03 4.49 14.10
C GLY A 47 4.35 3.07 13.64
N ASN A 48 4.22 2.77 12.34
CA ASN A 48 4.65 1.48 11.81
C ASN A 48 6.18 1.37 11.87
N ILE A 49 6.67 0.13 11.90
CA ILE A 49 8.09 -0.15 11.90
C ILE A 49 8.60 -0.09 10.46
N HIS A 50 9.66 0.68 10.25
CA HIS A 50 10.34 0.76 8.96
C HIS A 50 11.40 -0.35 8.87
N SER A 51 11.45 -1.02 7.72
CA SER A 51 12.42 -2.10 7.46
C SER A 51 13.15 -1.85 6.15
N GLY A 52 14.46 -1.70 6.18
CA GLY A 52 15.27 -1.51 4.97
C GLY A 52 15.21 -0.09 4.42
N ASN A 53 15.23 0.05 3.08
CA ASN A 53 15.17 1.35 2.41
C ASN A 53 13.72 1.77 2.13
N ASP A 54 13.11 1.16 1.12
CA ASP A 54 11.71 1.42 0.78
C ASP A 54 10.83 0.28 1.29
N ASP A 55 9.79 0.61 2.02
CA ASP A 55 8.76 -0.33 2.45
C ASP A 55 7.45 -0.03 1.72
N ILE A 56 6.64 -1.06 1.51
CA ILE A 56 5.29 -0.92 0.98
C ILE A 56 4.40 -0.34 2.07
N PHE A 57 3.54 0.61 1.72
CA PHE A 57 2.46 1.03 2.61
C PHE A 57 1.10 0.85 1.95
N LEU A 58 0.09 0.69 2.78
CA LEU A 58 -1.31 0.70 2.39
C LEU A 58 -2.06 1.54 3.40
N VAL A 59 -2.76 2.56 2.95
CA VAL A 59 -3.54 3.45 3.82
C VAL A 59 -4.98 3.48 3.36
N LYS A 60 -5.91 3.44 4.32
CA LYS A 60 -7.34 3.53 4.08
C LYS A 60 -7.89 4.85 4.62
N TYR A 61 -8.64 5.55 3.79
CA TYR A 61 -9.44 6.72 4.17
C TYR A 61 -10.91 6.42 3.94
N ASN A 62 -11.79 7.02 4.73
CA ASN A 62 -13.21 6.97 4.39
C ASN A 62 -13.53 8.04 3.34
N SER A 63 -14.78 8.12 2.89
CA SER A 63 -15.20 9.05 1.84
C SER A 63 -15.05 10.52 2.23
N SER A 64 -15.00 10.82 3.52
CA SER A 64 -14.79 12.19 4.03
C SER A 64 -13.32 12.56 4.15
N GLY A 65 -12.40 11.64 3.83
CA GLY A 65 -10.96 11.86 3.95
C GLY A 65 -10.41 11.61 5.34
N THR A 66 -11.15 10.96 6.22
CA THR A 66 -10.65 10.58 7.53
C THR A 66 -9.88 9.26 7.42
N LYS A 67 -8.61 9.29 7.84
CA LYS A 67 -7.75 8.12 7.80
C LYS A 67 -8.25 7.06 8.79
N GLN A 68 -8.40 5.84 8.31
CA GLN A 68 -8.90 4.71 9.10
C GLN A 68 -7.77 3.88 9.68
N TRP A 69 -6.79 3.53 8.85
CA TRP A 69 -5.61 2.78 9.29
C TRP A 69 -4.50 2.88 8.22
N THR A 70 -3.29 2.57 8.66
CA THR A 70 -2.10 2.51 7.80
C THR A 70 -1.37 1.21 8.08
N LYS A 71 -1.04 0.46 7.04
CA LYS A 71 -0.25 -0.77 7.11
C LYS A 71 1.07 -0.57 6.36
N GLN A 72 2.11 -1.18 6.86
CA GLN A 72 3.45 -1.11 6.28
C GLN A 72 4.04 -2.51 6.25
N LEU A 73 4.70 -2.85 5.13
CA LEU A 73 5.24 -4.18 4.89
C LEU A 73 6.55 -4.04 4.13
N GLY A 74 7.60 -4.70 4.61
CA GLY A 74 8.88 -4.62 3.94
C GLY A 74 9.87 -5.67 4.40
N THR A 75 11.03 -5.65 3.72
CA THR A 75 12.19 -6.47 4.04
C THR A 75 13.36 -5.54 4.37
N SER A 76 14.55 -6.10 4.54
CA SER A 76 15.76 -5.29 4.70
C SER A 76 16.24 -4.65 3.39
N SER A 77 15.59 -4.97 2.29
CA SER A 77 15.89 -4.44 0.95
C SER A 77 14.78 -3.49 0.50
N ASP A 78 14.71 -3.19 -0.81
CA ASP A 78 13.69 -2.30 -1.36
C ASP A 78 12.39 -3.07 -1.63
N ASP A 79 11.28 -2.47 -1.21
CA ASP A 79 9.94 -3.02 -1.39
C ASP A 79 9.01 -1.88 -1.80
N ARG A 80 8.25 -2.06 -2.88
CA ARG A 80 7.38 -0.99 -3.39
C ARG A 80 6.02 -1.53 -3.80
N GLY A 81 4.97 -0.83 -3.36
CA GLY A 81 3.62 -1.05 -3.84
C GLY A 81 3.39 -0.22 -5.09
N ASN A 82 2.92 -0.84 -6.16
CA ASN A 82 2.71 -0.17 -7.44
C ASN A 82 1.25 -0.11 -7.85
N GLY A 83 0.41 -1.03 -7.38
CA GLY A 83 -0.99 -1.08 -7.72
C GLY A 83 -1.83 -1.61 -6.57
N VAL A 84 -3.07 -1.15 -6.50
CA VAL A 84 -4.03 -1.58 -5.49
C VAL A 84 -5.41 -1.67 -6.13
N THR A 85 -6.19 -2.68 -5.73
CA THR A 85 -7.58 -2.83 -6.14
C THR A 85 -8.37 -3.49 -5.02
N THR A 86 -9.69 -3.48 -5.15
CA THR A 86 -10.61 -4.11 -4.20
C THR A 86 -11.55 -5.06 -4.93
N ASP A 87 -12.06 -6.05 -4.22
CA ASP A 87 -13.14 -6.90 -4.75
C ASP A 87 -14.50 -6.48 -4.15
N SER A 88 -15.56 -7.15 -4.58
CA SER A 88 -16.92 -6.82 -4.14
C SER A 88 -17.17 -7.12 -2.66
N SER A 89 -16.34 -7.92 -2.04
CA SER A 89 -16.40 -8.24 -0.61
C SER A 89 -15.58 -7.30 0.26
N GLY A 90 -14.92 -6.31 -0.34
CA GLY A 90 -14.08 -5.35 0.37
C GLY A 90 -12.68 -5.84 0.67
N ASN A 91 -12.25 -6.96 0.10
CA ASN A 91 -10.87 -7.38 0.21
C ASN A 91 -9.98 -6.49 -0.66
N ILE A 92 -8.75 -6.29 -0.22
CA ILE A 92 -7.81 -5.35 -0.83
C ILE A 92 -6.61 -6.14 -1.34
N TYR A 93 -6.22 -5.88 -2.58
CA TYR A 93 -5.07 -6.54 -3.21
C TYR A 93 -4.04 -5.50 -3.60
N VAL A 94 -2.79 -5.71 -3.15
CA VAL A 94 -1.66 -4.84 -3.47
C VAL A 94 -0.65 -5.64 -4.27
N THR A 95 -0.18 -5.07 -5.38
CA THR A 95 0.92 -5.63 -6.16
C THR A 95 2.08 -4.66 -6.22
N GLY A 96 3.26 -5.19 -6.47
CA GLY A 96 4.47 -4.40 -6.58
C GLY A 96 5.67 -5.32 -6.70
N TYR A 97 6.80 -4.90 -6.11
CA TYR A 97 8.00 -5.74 -6.13
C TYR A 97 8.73 -5.70 -4.80
N THR A 98 9.57 -6.71 -4.59
CA THR A 98 10.47 -6.78 -3.46
C THR A 98 11.84 -7.26 -3.93
N ASP A 99 12.89 -6.76 -3.29
CA ASP A 99 14.26 -7.22 -3.48
C ASP A 99 14.67 -8.20 -2.39
N GLY A 100 13.76 -8.56 -1.50
CA GLY A 100 14.00 -9.49 -0.40
C GLY A 100 12.98 -10.61 -0.33
N GLY A 101 13.04 -11.41 0.70
CA GLY A 101 12.04 -12.47 0.95
C GLY A 101 10.95 -11.94 1.86
N LEU A 102 9.81 -11.60 1.30
CA LEU A 102 8.71 -11.00 2.03
C LEU A 102 7.93 -12.06 2.81
N ASP A 103 7.75 -11.86 4.12
CA ASP A 103 7.03 -12.78 5.01
C ASP A 103 7.48 -14.25 4.87
N GLY A 104 8.79 -14.46 4.81
CA GLY A 104 9.35 -15.81 4.72
C GLY A 104 9.35 -16.41 3.33
N ASN A 105 8.90 -15.70 2.30
CA ASN A 105 9.07 -16.13 0.93
C ASN A 105 10.54 -16.05 0.52
N THR A 106 10.92 -16.80 -0.49
CA THR A 106 12.28 -16.80 -1.02
C THR A 106 12.40 -15.81 -2.15
N ASN A 107 13.39 -14.92 -2.06
CA ASN A 107 13.72 -14.00 -3.17
C ASN A 107 14.40 -14.78 -4.29
N SER A 108 13.97 -14.54 -5.53
CA SER A 108 14.54 -15.13 -6.74
C SER A 108 14.98 -14.01 -7.67
N GLY A 109 16.28 -13.74 -7.73
CA GLY A 109 16.81 -12.65 -8.54
C GLY A 109 16.80 -11.32 -7.80
N ASN A 110 16.68 -10.20 -8.53
CA ASN A 110 16.70 -8.86 -7.94
C ASN A 110 15.28 -8.45 -7.49
N HIS A 111 14.40 -8.16 -8.46
CA HIS A 111 13.02 -7.77 -8.18
C HIS A 111 12.11 -8.96 -8.39
N ASP A 112 11.39 -9.34 -7.34
CA ASP A 112 10.33 -10.35 -7.44
C ASP A 112 8.98 -9.65 -7.41
N ILE A 113 8.00 -10.19 -8.13
CA ILE A 113 6.63 -9.72 -8.12
C ILE A 113 5.99 -10.16 -6.80
N ILE A 114 5.24 -9.26 -6.17
CA ILE A 114 4.46 -9.59 -4.98
C ILE A 114 2.98 -9.38 -5.21
N LEU A 115 2.17 -10.17 -4.51
CA LEU A 115 0.74 -9.96 -4.40
C LEU A 115 0.34 -10.19 -2.95
N VAL A 116 -0.27 -9.19 -2.34
CA VAL A 116 -0.66 -9.23 -0.93
C VAL A 116 -2.15 -8.97 -0.83
N LYS A 117 -2.84 -9.81 -0.06
CA LYS A 117 -4.28 -9.65 0.21
C LYS A 117 -4.50 -9.23 1.64
N TYR A 118 -5.30 -8.17 1.81
CA TYR A 118 -5.81 -7.72 3.12
C TYR A 118 -7.34 -7.83 3.11
N ASN A 119 -7.93 -8.05 4.28
CA ASN A 119 -9.36 -7.91 4.41
C ASN A 119 -9.73 -6.43 4.62
N SER A 120 -11.02 -6.12 4.71
CA SER A 120 -11.51 -4.74 4.84
C SER A 120 -11.07 -4.05 6.13
N SER A 121 -10.69 -4.81 7.14
CA SER A 121 -10.16 -4.29 8.41
C SER A 121 -8.66 -4.02 8.38
N GLY A 122 -8.00 -4.34 7.26
CA GLY A 122 -6.56 -4.18 7.13
C GLY A 122 -5.75 -5.34 7.67
N THR A 123 -6.37 -6.49 7.95
CA THR A 123 -5.65 -7.68 8.37
C THR A 123 -5.12 -8.42 7.15
N LYS A 124 -3.80 -8.63 7.10
CA LYS A 124 -3.16 -9.34 6.00
C LYS A 124 -3.60 -10.81 6.03
N GLN A 125 -4.09 -11.31 4.89
CA GLN A 125 -4.58 -12.68 4.75
C GLN A 125 -3.46 -13.60 4.26
N TRP A 126 -2.72 -13.17 3.25
CA TRP A 126 -1.59 -13.91 2.69
C TRP A 126 -0.78 -12.99 1.78
N ASN A 127 0.43 -13.41 1.46
CA ASN A 127 1.19 -12.82 0.36
C ASN A 127 1.81 -13.92 -0.49
N LYS A 128 2.01 -13.61 -1.75
CA LYS A 128 2.63 -14.48 -2.74
C LYS A 128 3.78 -13.72 -3.38
N GLN A 129 4.84 -14.43 -3.65
CA GLN A 129 6.03 -13.87 -4.28
C GLN A 129 6.42 -14.74 -5.47
N LEU A 130 6.71 -14.10 -6.59
CA LEU A 130 7.06 -14.77 -7.84
C LEU A 130 8.23 -14.07 -8.49
N GLY A 131 9.25 -14.81 -8.83
CA GLY A 131 10.42 -14.24 -9.49
C GLY A 131 11.17 -15.28 -10.30
N SER A 132 12.21 -14.81 -11.00
CA SER A 132 13.12 -15.65 -11.76
C SER A 132 14.55 -15.31 -11.39
N SER A 133 15.44 -16.28 -11.49
CA SER A 133 16.86 -16.08 -11.17
C SER A 133 17.62 -15.34 -12.27
#